data_4610e0196486f6113e68686ff014e8ac
#
_entry.id   4610e0196486f6113e68686ff014e8ac
#
_cell.length_a   1.000
_cell.length_b   1.000
_cell.length_c   1.000
_cell.angle_alpha   90.00
_cell.angle_beta   90.00
_cell.angle_gamma   90.00
#
_symmetry.space_group_name_H-M   'P 1'
#
loop_
_entity.id
_entity.type
_entity.pdbx_description
1 polymer ?
#
loop_
_entity_poly.entity_id
_entity_poly.type
_entity_poly.pdbx_seq_one_letter_code
_entity_poly.pdbx_strand_id
1 'polypeptide(L)'
;MAPIRTKLLSGQDHAPCSECHHMEQHKKPSGRQRQLLKVGVTVDKFEKTMISSPVFHEFKYSNDHNGHTNRLPSDWQIDLGNFCNSACVYCNPEFSSRLATEFKRIGLIDQMPPGSWCNDEKLIKKFIDNLSVCNELHYLHFLGGETLITPGFEIILKGIIAAGLAKNVTIGFTTNLTVWNSDVIDLLTQFKQVNLGVSIDTLTPVNDYVRWPSDLPEVNKILNQWISLSKNHGWLMQLRVTPTCLTIHDLTTIYDFAWDNKLSVESCNFLQDPEFLRINVLPKQQRLQICQGIKQWIDAHTVESTAQIINTRDPGIVEQQLVQDAASYCNLLEFGEDEHHRLPQLVQYLKKLEASRSNCVLDYVPQYESIFRSAGY
;
A
#
# COMPACT_ATOMS: atom_id res chain seq x y z
N MET A 1 8.77 -18.09 -14.57
CA MET A 1 9.32 -16.74 -14.86
C MET A 1 9.89 -16.63 -16.29
N ALA A 2 10.67 -17.62 -16.80
CA ALA A 2 11.20 -17.56 -18.17
C ALA A 2 10.15 -17.27 -19.26
N PRO A 3 8.96 -17.92 -19.29
CA PRO A 3 7.94 -17.63 -20.31
C PRO A 3 7.44 -16.17 -20.29
N ILE A 4 7.37 -15.56 -19.11
CA ILE A 4 6.97 -14.13 -18.97
C ILE A 4 8.05 -13.24 -19.59
N ARG A 5 9.33 -13.48 -19.25
CA ARG A 5 10.45 -12.70 -19.78
C ARG A 5 10.56 -12.82 -21.30
N THR A 6 10.43 -14.03 -21.84
CA THR A 6 10.48 -14.26 -23.30
C THR A 6 9.39 -13.45 -24.02
N LYS A 7 8.16 -13.43 -23.52
CA LYS A 7 7.08 -12.64 -24.12
C LYS A 7 7.34 -11.15 -24.03
N LEU A 8 7.80 -10.65 -22.87
CA LEU A 8 8.14 -9.24 -22.70
C LEU A 8 9.29 -8.81 -23.63
N LEU A 9 10.31 -9.65 -23.79
CA LEU A 9 11.44 -9.39 -24.68
C LEU A 9 11.01 -9.35 -26.17
N SER A 10 10.01 -10.14 -26.56
CA SER A 10 9.45 -10.14 -27.91
C SER A 10 8.38 -9.05 -28.14
N GLY A 11 8.12 -8.19 -27.16
CA GLY A 11 7.08 -7.16 -27.23
C GLY A 11 5.65 -7.70 -27.22
N GLN A 12 5.45 -8.95 -26.82
CA GLN A 12 4.13 -9.56 -26.74
C GLN A 12 3.46 -9.27 -25.39
N ASP A 13 2.17 -9.03 -25.45
CA ASP A 13 1.36 -8.88 -24.24
C ASP A 13 1.27 -10.21 -23.48
N HIS A 14 1.30 -10.11 -22.15
CA HIS A 14 1.13 -11.24 -21.27
C HIS A 14 0.06 -10.91 -20.21
N ALA A 15 -0.87 -11.82 -19.96
CA ALA A 15 -1.97 -11.60 -19.03
C ALA A 15 -1.54 -11.02 -17.65
N PRO A 16 -0.48 -11.49 -16.98
CA PRO A 16 0.04 -10.87 -15.76
C PRO A 16 0.54 -9.42 -15.90
N CYS A 17 0.72 -8.92 -17.15
CA CYS A 17 1.18 -7.57 -17.43
C CYS A 17 0.05 -6.64 -17.93
N SER A 18 -1.18 -7.16 -18.06
CA SER A 18 -2.33 -6.42 -18.61
C SER A 18 -2.60 -5.12 -17.85
N GLU A 19 -2.50 -5.12 -16.53
CA GLU A 19 -2.67 -3.93 -15.69
C GLU A 19 -1.65 -2.83 -16.05
N CYS A 20 -0.38 -3.18 -16.18
CA CYS A 20 0.66 -2.23 -16.60
C CYS A 20 0.39 -1.68 -17.99
N HIS A 21 0.01 -2.52 -18.94
CA HIS A 21 -0.32 -2.09 -20.31
C HIS A 21 -1.56 -1.17 -20.32
N HIS A 22 -2.59 -1.53 -19.56
CA HIS A 22 -3.79 -0.70 -19.43
C HIS A 22 -3.45 0.70 -18.89
N MET A 23 -2.66 0.78 -17.83
CA MET A 23 -2.21 2.07 -17.27
C MET A 23 -1.45 2.90 -18.31
N GLU A 24 -0.53 2.29 -19.05
CA GLU A 24 0.31 2.95 -20.05
C GLU A 24 -0.51 3.46 -21.26
N GLN A 25 -1.50 2.70 -21.71
CA GLN A 25 -2.46 3.15 -22.74
C GLN A 25 -3.22 4.42 -22.32
N HIS A 26 -3.49 4.58 -21.02
CA HIS A 26 -4.15 5.75 -20.45
C HIS A 26 -3.17 6.82 -19.96
N LYS A 27 -1.89 6.77 -20.41
CA LYS A 27 -0.82 7.72 -20.05
C LYS A 27 -0.56 7.83 -18.54
N LYS A 28 -0.86 6.77 -17.78
CA LYS A 28 -0.54 6.68 -16.35
C LYS A 28 0.73 5.87 -16.15
N PRO A 29 1.65 6.30 -15.28
CA PRO A 29 2.84 5.53 -15.00
C PRO A 29 2.49 4.14 -14.44
N SER A 30 2.88 3.10 -15.14
CA SER A 30 2.70 1.72 -14.69
C SER A 30 3.70 1.32 -13.59
N GLY A 31 3.45 0.20 -12.90
CA GLY A 31 4.39 -0.34 -11.93
C GLY A 31 5.77 -0.62 -12.55
N ARG A 32 5.83 -1.15 -13.77
CA ARG A 32 7.09 -1.40 -14.48
C ARG A 32 7.82 -0.10 -14.84
N GLN A 33 7.12 0.94 -15.29
CA GLN A 33 7.72 2.24 -15.59
C GLN A 33 8.26 2.91 -14.31
N ARG A 34 7.52 2.84 -13.20
CA ARG A 34 8.01 3.34 -11.91
C ARG A 34 9.28 2.61 -11.45
N GLN A 35 9.40 1.31 -11.68
CA GLN A 35 10.64 0.58 -11.38
C GLN A 35 11.81 1.02 -12.26
N LEU A 36 11.60 1.28 -13.55
CA LEU A 36 12.63 1.83 -14.43
C LEU A 36 13.11 3.19 -13.96
N LEU A 37 12.21 4.06 -13.53
CA LEU A 37 12.54 5.38 -12.96
C LEU A 37 13.37 5.29 -11.68
N LYS A 38 13.12 4.28 -10.81
CA LYS A 38 13.92 4.06 -9.59
C LYS A 38 15.40 3.75 -9.89
N VAL A 39 15.70 3.15 -11.03
CA VAL A 39 17.07 2.88 -11.46
C VAL A 39 17.66 4.01 -12.33
N GLY A 40 16.99 5.16 -12.37
CA GLY A 40 17.46 6.36 -13.11
C GLY A 40 17.32 6.25 -14.63
N VAL A 41 16.48 5.33 -15.11
CA VAL A 41 16.28 5.09 -16.55
C VAL A 41 14.93 5.65 -16.97
N THR A 42 14.93 6.66 -17.83
CA THR A 42 13.72 7.08 -18.56
C THR A 42 13.52 6.17 -19.78
N VAL A 43 12.27 5.97 -20.18
CA VAL A 43 11.95 5.12 -21.35
C VAL A 43 12.75 5.55 -22.58
N ASP A 44 12.93 6.85 -22.78
CA ASP A 44 13.65 7.43 -23.93
C ASP A 44 15.19 7.28 -23.82
N LYS A 45 15.71 7.01 -22.64
CA LYS A 45 17.15 6.84 -22.38
C LYS A 45 17.55 5.41 -22.08
N PHE A 46 16.58 4.50 -22.10
CA PHE A 46 16.74 3.09 -21.71
C PHE A 46 17.93 2.43 -22.39
N GLU A 47 18.02 2.52 -23.73
CA GLU A 47 19.08 1.87 -24.49
C GLU A 47 20.48 2.42 -24.18
N LYS A 48 20.62 3.74 -24.03
CA LYS A 48 21.94 4.38 -23.83
C LYS A 48 22.47 4.25 -22.40
N THR A 49 21.58 4.30 -21.40
CA THR A 49 21.97 4.25 -19.99
C THR A 49 22.16 2.81 -19.50
N MET A 50 21.48 1.84 -20.11
CA MET A 50 21.54 0.44 -19.72
C MET A 50 22.84 -0.26 -20.16
N ILE A 51 23.49 0.18 -21.26
CA ILE A 51 24.67 -0.50 -21.84
C ILE A 51 25.83 -0.64 -20.86
N SER A 52 25.99 0.28 -19.92
CA SER A 52 27.04 0.24 -18.88
C SER A 52 26.56 -0.32 -17.53
N SER A 53 25.32 -0.71 -17.41
CA SER A 53 24.72 -1.19 -16.16
C SER A 53 24.91 -2.72 -16.01
N PRO A 54 25.18 -3.24 -14.80
CA PRO A 54 25.09 -4.69 -14.53
C PRO A 54 23.76 -5.31 -14.94
N VAL A 55 22.67 -4.55 -14.87
CA VAL A 55 21.33 -4.96 -15.30
C VAL A 55 21.28 -5.25 -16.81
N PHE A 56 22.07 -4.53 -17.61
CA PHE A 56 22.14 -4.76 -19.06
C PHE A 56 22.76 -6.12 -19.42
N HIS A 57 23.79 -6.53 -18.71
CA HIS A 57 24.41 -7.85 -18.92
C HIS A 57 23.42 -8.97 -18.63
N GLU A 58 22.59 -8.81 -17.59
CA GLU A 58 21.53 -9.76 -17.27
C GLU A 58 20.39 -9.74 -18.30
N PHE A 59 20.02 -8.56 -18.77
CA PHE A 59 19.04 -8.43 -19.85
C PHE A 59 19.53 -9.16 -21.11
N LYS A 60 20.77 -8.91 -21.52
CA LYS A 60 21.39 -9.57 -22.66
C LYS A 60 21.47 -11.08 -22.46
N TYR A 61 21.97 -11.54 -21.29
CA TYR A 61 22.01 -12.95 -20.96
C TYR A 61 20.61 -13.59 -21.05
N SER A 62 19.61 -12.98 -20.43
CA SER A 62 18.23 -13.46 -20.45
C SER A 62 17.67 -13.52 -21.88
N ASN A 63 17.98 -12.54 -22.74
CA ASN A 63 17.57 -12.52 -24.13
C ASN A 63 18.21 -13.65 -24.92
N ASP A 64 19.52 -13.88 -24.77
CA ASP A 64 20.27 -14.90 -25.44
C ASP A 64 19.92 -16.33 -24.96
N HIS A 65 19.28 -16.46 -23.80
CA HIS A 65 18.91 -17.72 -23.13
C HIS A 65 17.41 -17.93 -22.97
N ASN A 66 16.58 -17.41 -23.88
CA ASN A 66 15.12 -17.60 -23.89
C ASN A 66 14.42 -17.23 -22.56
N GLY A 67 14.79 -16.09 -21.97
CA GLY A 67 14.21 -15.59 -20.72
C GLY A 67 14.76 -16.24 -19.45
N HIS A 68 15.75 -17.11 -19.54
CA HIS A 68 16.46 -17.64 -18.37
C HIS A 68 17.46 -16.62 -17.80
N THR A 69 17.74 -16.72 -16.51
CA THR A 69 18.75 -15.93 -15.81
C THR A 69 19.44 -16.79 -14.77
N ASN A 70 20.73 -16.54 -14.56
CA ASN A 70 21.54 -17.22 -13.53
C ASN A 70 21.50 -16.48 -12.19
N ARG A 71 20.88 -15.30 -12.16
CA ARG A 71 20.80 -14.48 -10.95
C ARG A 71 19.51 -14.68 -10.19
N LEU A 72 19.59 -14.68 -8.89
CA LEU A 72 18.42 -14.55 -8.02
C LEU A 72 17.98 -13.10 -7.98
N PRO A 73 16.68 -12.80 -7.73
CA PRO A 73 16.23 -11.44 -7.57
C PRO A 73 16.98 -10.74 -6.42
N SER A 74 17.34 -9.47 -6.62
CA SER A 74 17.93 -8.62 -5.58
C SER A 74 16.87 -8.05 -4.62
N ASP A 75 15.66 -7.91 -5.14
CA ASP A 75 14.50 -7.34 -4.44
C ASP A 75 13.38 -8.38 -4.37
N TRP A 76 12.92 -8.66 -3.16
CA TRP A 76 11.88 -9.64 -2.90
C TRP A 76 10.69 -8.99 -2.22
N GLN A 77 9.48 -9.27 -2.70
CA GLN A 77 8.26 -9.02 -1.99
C GLN A 77 7.74 -10.34 -1.42
N ILE A 78 7.51 -10.37 -0.12
CA ILE A 78 7.18 -11.57 0.64
C ILE A 78 5.84 -11.35 1.33
N ASP A 79 4.87 -12.18 1.01
CA ASP A 79 3.61 -12.24 1.73
C ASP A 79 3.75 -13.21 2.91
N LEU A 80 3.61 -12.68 4.13
CA LEU A 80 3.68 -13.46 5.38
C LEU A 80 2.38 -14.21 5.69
N GLY A 81 1.33 -14.00 4.89
CA GLY A 81 0.01 -14.56 5.10
C GLY A 81 -0.95 -13.57 5.75
N ASN A 82 -2.05 -14.06 6.31
CA ASN A 82 -3.21 -13.25 6.69
C ASN A 82 -3.38 -13.00 8.19
N PHE A 83 -2.38 -13.28 9.02
CA PHE A 83 -2.49 -13.04 10.46
C PHE A 83 -2.59 -11.54 10.75
N CYS A 84 -3.79 -11.08 11.12
CA CYS A 84 -4.11 -9.67 11.34
C CYS A 84 -5.10 -9.51 12.49
N ASN A 85 -4.89 -8.49 13.29
CA ASN A 85 -5.78 -8.12 14.39
C ASN A 85 -6.83 -7.07 14.01
N SER A 86 -6.82 -6.58 12.77
CA SER A 86 -7.81 -5.63 12.24
C SER A 86 -8.74 -6.32 11.24
N ALA A 87 -9.97 -5.80 11.12
CA ALA A 87 -10.98 -6.20 10.15
C ALA A 87 -11.47 -4.95 9.40
N CYS A 88 -10.57 -4.31 8.63
CA CYS A 88 -10.86 -3.10 7.89
C CYS A 88 -12.01 -3.32 6.90
N VAL A 89 -12.90 -2.33 6.75
CA VAL A 89 -14.13 -2.47 5.95
C VAL A 89 -13.86 -2.71 4.45
N TYR A 90 -12.72 -2.29 3.96
CA TYR A 90 -12.31 -2.45 2.56
C TYR A 90 -11.28 -3.59 2.36
N CYS A 91 -10.92 -4.33 3.41
CA CYS A 91 -9.93 -5.40 3.29
C CYS A 91 -10.55 -6.68 2.72
N ASN A 92 -9.68 -7.56 2.21
CA ASN A 92 -10.07 -8.89 1.76
C ASN A 92 -9.81 -9.92 2.87
N PRO A 93 -10.71 -10.91 3.09
CA PRO A 93 -10.49 -12.01 4.03
C PRO A 93 -9.19 -12.80 3.81
N GLU A 94 -8.67 -12.81 2.59
CA GLU A 94 -7.37 -13.43 2.29
C GLU A 94 -6.19 -12.74 2.96
N PHE A 95 -6.35 -11.45 3.32
CA PHE A 95 -5.31 -10.63 3.96
C PHE A 95 -5.58 -10.32 5.43
N SER A 96 -6.71 -10.75 5.99
CA SER A 96 -7.02 -10.58 7.41
C SER A 96 -7.75 -11.79 7.99
N SER A 97 -7.07 -12.51 8.89
CA SER A 97 -7.66 -13.64 9.61
C SER A 97 -8.83 -13.22 10.51
N ARG A 98 -8.79 -12.01 11.07
CA ARG A 98 -9.90 -11.45 11.85
C ARG A 98 -11.11 -11.19 10.97
N LEU A 99 -10.91 -10.54 9.82
CA LEU A 99 -11.99 -10.29 8.85
C LEU A 99 -12.55 -11.60 8.29
N ALA A 100 -11.68 -12.55 7.97
CA ALA A 100 -12.09 -13.88 7.51
C ALA A 100 -13.00 -14.58 8.54
N THR A 101 -12.63 -14.52 9.82
CA THR A 101 -13.43 -15.10 10.92
C THR A 101 -14.78 -14.38 11.03
N GLU A 102 -14.80 -13.05 10.94
CA GLU A 102 -16.03 -12.27 10.94
C GLU A 102 -16.91 -12.62 9.75
N PHE A 103 -16.37 -12.61 8.53
CA PHE A 103 -17.11 -12.91 7.31
C PHE A 103 -17.69 -14.32 7.29
N LYS A 104 -16.94 -15.30 7.82
CA LYS A 104 -17.45 -16.67 8.00
C LYS A 104 -18.65 -16.68 8.95
N ARG A 105 -18.54 -15.97 10.07
CA ARG A 105 -19.60 -15.90 11.10
C ARG A 105 -20.89 -15.25 10.57
N ILE A 106 -20.77 -14.19 9.74
CA ILE A 106 -21.93 -13.47 9.19
C ILE A 106 -22.37 -13.94 7.80
N GLY A 107 -21.78 -15.05 7.32
CA GLY A 107 -22.19 -15.69 6.06
C GLY A 107 -21.82 -14.91 4.80
N LEU A 108 -20.69 -14.19 4.82
CA LEU A 108 -20.14 -13.49 3.64
C LEU A 108 -19.13 -14.36 2.88
N ILE A 109 -18.55 -15.38 3.53
CA ILE A 109 -17.70 -16.39 2.89
C ILE A 109 -18.08 -17.78 3.39
N ASP A 110 -17.93 -18.78 2.51
CA ASP A 110 -18.22 -20.17 2.83
C ASP A 110 -17.04 -20.95 3.40
N GLN A 111 -15.80 -20.53 3.05
CA GLN A 111 -14.57 -21.19 3.44
C GLN A 111 -13.56 -20.19 3.97
N MET A 112 -12.78 -20.63 4.97
CA MET A 112 -11.66 -19.84 5.47
C MET A 112 -10.52 -19.85 4.45
N PRO A 113 -9.84 -18.69 4.25
CA PRO A 113 -8.62 -18.65 3.45
C PRO A 113 -7.54 -19.57 4.01
N PRO A 114 -6.57 -20.01 3.19
CA PRO A 114 -5.44 -20.80 3.67
C PRO A 114 -4.65 -20.06 4.74
N GLY A 115 -4.08 -20.82 5.66
CA GLY A 115 -3.22 -20.27 6.71
C GLY A 115 -1.86 -19.78 6.16
N SER A 116 -1.14 -19.09 7.04
CA SER A 116 0.17 -18.54 6.72
C SER A 116 1.27 -19.61 6.66
N TRP A 117 2.09 -19.57 5.62
CA TRP A 117 3.28 -20.42 5.48
C TRP A 117 4.33 -20.13 6.57
N CYS A 118 4.39 -18.89 7.08
CA CYS A 118 5.36 -18.48 8.09
C CYS A 118 5.01 -18.98 9.52
N ASN A 119 4.01 -19.83 9.65
CA ASN A 119 3.78 -20.64 10.84
C ASN A 119 4.58 -21.96 10.83
N ASP A 120 5.22 -22.30 9.71
CA ASP A 120 6.05 -23.50 9.56
C ASP A 120 7.54 -23.12 9.62
N GLU A 121 8.19 -23.48 10.73
CA GLU A 121 9.62 -23.20 10.96
C GLU A 121 10.53 -23.80 9.88
N LYS A 122 10.14 -24.96 9.29
CA LYS A 122 10.93 -25.59 8.22
C LYS A 122 10.87 -24.76 6.93
N LEU A 123 9.71 -24.19 6.63
CA LEU A 123 9.56 -23.29 5.49
C LEU A 123 10.31 -21.97 5.71
N ILE A 124 10.26 -21.43 6.93
CA ILE A 124 11.04 -20.23 7.28
C ILE A 124 12.53 -20.51 7.15
N LYS A 125 13.02 -21.63 7.70
CA LYS A 125 14.43 -22.01 7.56
C LYS A 125 14.83 -22.13 6.09
N LYS A 126 14.05 -22.84 5.28
CA LYS A 126 14.31 -22.98 3.84
C LYS A 126 14.33 -21.62 3.12
N PHE A 127 13.45 -20.69 3.52
CA PHE A 127 13.43 -19.33 3.00
C PHE A 127 14.73 -18.59 3.33
N ILE A 128 15.19 -18.63 4.59
CA ILE A 128 16.46 -17.99 5.02
C ILE A 128 17.65 -18.64 4.31
N ASP A 129 17.70 -19.96 4.18
CA ASP A 129 18.75 -20.67 3.45
C ASP A 129 18.81 -20.22 1.97
N ASN A 130 17.65 -19.97 1.34
CA ASN A 130 17.59 -19.44 -0.03
C ASN A 130 18.06 -17.97 -0.10
N LEU A 131 17.78 -17.14 0.90
CA LEU A 131 18.27 -15.76 0.93
C LEU A 131 19.80 -15.71 1.09
N SER A 132 20.39 -16.62 1.85
CA SER A 132 21.83 -16.65 2.13
C SER A 132 22.69 -16.96 0.90
N VAL A 133 22.11 -17.57 -0.14
CA VAL A 133 22.80 -17.80 -1.44
C VAL A 133 22.56 -16.67 -2.44
N CYS A 134 21.78 -15.64 -2.07
CA CYS A 134 21.50 -14.48 -2.90
C CYS A 134 22.55 -13.39 -2.69
N ASN A 135 23.64 -13.42 -3.43
CA ASN A 135 24.80 -12.51 -3.25
C ASN A 135 24.46 -11.03 -3.51
N GLU A 136 23.35 -10.73 -4.16
CA GLU A 136 22.94 -9.36 -4.53
C GLU A 136 21.64 -8.94 -3.85
N LEU A 137 21.32 -9.56 -2.72
CA LEU A 137 20.12 -9.20 -1.97
C LEU A 137 20.23 -7.77 -1.43
N HIS A 138 19.30 -6.89 -1.84
CA HIS A 138 19.27 -5.49 -1.45
C HIS A 138 18.01 -5.10 -0.68
N TYR A 139 16.88 -5.70 -1.03
CA TYR A 139 15.59 -5.27 -0.49
C TYR A 139 14.65 -6.45 -0.23
N LEU A 140 14.10 -6.49 0.97
CA LEU A 140 13.05 -7.41 1.35
C LEU A 140 11.83 -6.60 1.80
N HIS A 141 10.73 -6.71 1.07
CA HIS A 141 9.47 -6.06 1.41
C HIS A 141 8.47 -7.08 1.91
N PHE A 142 8.09 -6.95 3.18
CA PHE A 142 7.15 -7.84 3.83
C PHE A 142 5.74 -7.26 3.79
N LEU A 143 4.81 -8.07 3.27
CA LEU A 143 3.38 -7.84 3.24
C LEU A 143 2.67 -8.95 4.01
N GLY A 144 1.37 -8.84 4.11
CA GLY A 144 0.51 -9.81 4.76
C GLY A 144 -0.47 -9.11 5.68
N GLY A 145 -1.04 -9.79 6.67
CA GLY A 145 -1.99 -9.19 7.60
C GLY A 145 -1.42 -8.00 8.38
N GLU A 146 -1.01 -8.21 9.64
CA GLU A 146 -0.24 -7.24 10.40
C GLU A 146 1.17 -7.79 10.67
N THR A 147 2.16 -7.16 10.08
CA THR A 147 3.55 -7.65 10.08
C THR A 147 4.13 -7.74 11.49
N LEU A 148 3.86 -6.75 12.35
CA LEU A 148 4.46 -6.66 13.70
C LEU A 148 3.92 -7.68 14.71
N ILE A 149 2.79 -8.32 14.42
CA ILE A 149 2.25 -9.41 15.27
C ILE A 149 2.42 -10.79 14.65
N THR A 150 2.96 -10.87 13.44
CA THR A 150 3.19 -12.14 12.74
C THR A 150 4.45 -12.82 13.30
N PRO A 151 4.35 -13.95 14.04
CA PRO A 151 5.52 -14.55 14.70
C PRO A 151 6.65 -14.90 13.73
N GLY A 152 6.33 -15.34 12.53
CA GLY A 152 7.30 -15.65 11.48
C GLY A 152 8.16 -14.47 11.07
N PHE A 153 7.67 -13.23 11.18
CA PHE A 153 8.45 -12.04 10.84
C PHE A 153 9.68 -11.87 11.75
N GLU A 154 9.49 -11.99 13.06
CA GLU A 154 10.60 -11.89 14.03
C GLU A 154 11.63 -13.01 13.80
N ILE A 155 11.18 -14.25 13.55
CA ILE A 155 12.06 -15.40 13.28
C ILE A 155 12.87 -15.15 12.00
N ILE A 156 12.24 -14.61 10.96
CA ILE A 156 12.91 -14.27 9.69
C ILE A 156 13.97 -13.19 9.92
N LEU A 157 13.66 -12.11 10.65
CA LEU A 157 14.65 -11.05 10.94
C LEU A 157 15.86 -11.61 11.70
N LYS A 158 15.63 -12.42 12.75
CA LYS A 158 16.70 -13.11 13.49
C LYS A 158 17.56 -13.99 12.58
N GLY A 159 16.93 -14.73 11.67
CA GLY A 159 17.63 -15.58 10.72
C GLY A 159 18.50 -14.80 9.73
N ILE A 160 18.02 -13.68 9.21
CA ILE A 160 18.76 -12.80 8.30
C ILE A 160 19.95 -12.16 9.03
N ILE A 161 19.77 -11.74 10.28
CA ILE A 161 20.86 -11.22 11.13
C ILE A 161 21.92 -12.29 11.38
N ALA A 162 21.51 -13.50 11.77
CA ALA A 162 22.40 -14.63 12.01
C ALA A 162 23.20 -15.05 10.76
N ALA A 163 22.59 -14.91 9.57
CA ALA A 163 23.26 -15.15 8.29
C ALA A 163 24.23 -14.02 7.88
N GLY A 164 24.36 -12.95 8.67
CA GLY A 164 25.26 -11.83 8.38
C GLY A 164 24.81 -10.89 7.26
N LEU A 165 23.57 -11.00 6.81
CA LEU A 165 23.03 -10.25 5.67
C LEU A 165 22.48 -8.87 6.05
N ALA A 166 22.10 -8.66 7.30
CA ALA A 166 21.32 -7.50 7.75
C ALA A 166 21.92 -6.15 7.35
N LYS A 167 23.23 -5.99 7.47
CA LYS A 167 23.93 -4.72 7.16
C LYS A 167 23.89 -4.32 5.68
N ASN A 168 23.54 -5.24 4.80
CA ASN A 168 23.47 -5.00 3.36
C ASN A 168 22.02 -4.89 2.86
N VAL A 169 21.04 -5.29 3.67
CA VAL A 169 19.64 -5.42 3.29
C VAL A 169 18.81 -4.30 3.87
N THR A 170 17.97 -3.71 3.02
CA THR A 170 16.87 -2.83 3.42
C THR A 170 15.64 -3.65 3.69
N ILE A 171 14.98 -3.44 4.83
CA ILE A 171 13.69 -4.04 5.18
C ILE A 171 12.57 -3.05 4.87
N GLY A 172 11.60 -3.48 4.06
CA GLY A 172 10.32 -2.79 3.88
C GLY A 172 9.20 -3.55 4.55
N PHE A 173 8.28 -2.88 5.22
CA PHE A 173 7.05 -3.48 5.73
C PHE A 173 5.96 -2.43 5.97
N THR A 174 4.74 -2.91 6.21
CA THR A 174 3.59 -2.06 6.52
C THR A 174 2.99 -2.48 7.85
N THR A 175 2.56 -1.50 8.66
CA THR A 175 1.84 -1.74 9.92
C THR A 175 0.54 -0.95 9.99
N ASN A 176 -0.46 -1.52 10.66
CA ASN A 176 -1.76 -0.88 10.93
C ASN A 176 -1.77 0.03 12.17
N LEU A 177 -0.62 0.27 12.79
CA LEU A 177 -0.44 1.16 13.95
C LEU A 177 -1.18 0.71 15.23
N THR A 178 -1.56 -0.54 15.35
CA THR A 178 -2.27 -1.05 16.54
C THR A 178 -1.36 -1.67 17.57
N VAL A 179 -0.09 -1.89 17.23
CA VAL A 179 0.89 -2.58 18.09
C VAL A 179 2.24 -1.88 18.02
N TRP A 180 2.87 -1.72 19.19
CA TRP A 180 4.27 -1.35 19.33
C TRP A 180 5.05 -2.58 19.81
N ASN A 181 5.87 -3.18 18.93
CA ASN A 181 6.65 -4.38 19.24
C ASN A 181 8.14 -4.00 19.37
N SER A 182 8.58 -3.77 20.63
CA SER A 182 9.96 -3.35 20.92
C SER A 182 10.99 -4.38 20.46
N ASP A 183 10.72 -5.69 20.60
CA ASP A 183 11.67 -6.73 20.23
C ASP A 183 11.93 -6.73 18.72
N VAL A 184 10.88 -6.59 17.92
CA VAL A 184 11.00 -6.46 16.45
C VAL A 184 11.71 -5.17 16.08
N ILE A 185 11.42 -4.06 16.77
CA ILE A 185 12.06 -2.75 16.52
C ILE A 185 13.56 -2.83 16.78
N ASP A 186 13.99 -3.46 17.87
CA ASP A 186 15.41 -3.65 18.20
C ASP A 186 16.13 -4.49 17.12
N LEU A 187 15.48 -5.50 16.57
CA LEU A 187 16.03 -6.25 15.44
C LEU A 187 16.15 -5.39 14.19
N LEU A 188 15.16 -4.55 13.89
CA LEU A 188 15.15 -3.67 12.71
C LEU A 188 16.32 -2.67 12.72
N THR A 189 16.80 -2.25 13.90
CA THR A 189 17.95 -1.33 14.01
C THR A 189 19.26 -1.93 13.49
N GLN A 190 19.34 -3.24 13.32
CA GLN A 190 20.54 -3.93 12.85
C GLN A 190 20.63 -3.98 11.31
N PHE A 191 19.58 -3.58 10.62
CA PHE A 191 19.52 -3.59 9.15
C PHE A 191 20.10 -2.31 8.56
N LYS A 192 20.48 -2.38 7.27
CA LYS A 192 21.02 -1.24 6.53
C LYS A 192 20.07 -0.06 6.51
N GLN A 193 18.80 -0.31 6.34
CA GLN A 193 17.74 0.67 6.21
C GLN A 193 16.38 0.03 6.48
N VAL A 194 15.43 0.82 6.97
CA VAL A 194 14.04 0.44 7.09
C VAL A 194 13.17 1.38 6.27
N ASN A 195 12.26 0.81 5.47
CA ASN A 195 11.24 1.52 4.72
C ASN A 195 9.87 1.15 5.32
N LEU A 196 9.31 2.03 6.10
CA LEU A 196 8.07 1.80 6.84
C LEU A 196 6.87 2.41 6.13
N GLY A 197 5.87 1.59 5.81
CA GLY A 197 4.53 2.05 5.48
C GLY A 197 3.63 2.02 6.71
N VAL A 198 2.96 3.10 7.01
CA VAL A 198 1.96 3.13 8.09
C VAL A 198 0.57 3.31 7.52
N SER A 199 -0.30 2.39 7.85
CA SER A 199 -1.65 2.34 7.29
C SER A 199 -2.61 3.19 8.14
N ILE A 200 -3.02 4.33 7.61
CA ILE A 200 -3.99 5.24 8.22
C ILE A 200 -4.81 5.91 7.12
N ASP A 201 -6.13 5.99 7.27
CA ASP A 201 -7.00 6.53 6.21
C ASP A 201 -7.52 7.93 6.51
N THR A 202 -7.60 8.28 7.78
CA THR A 202 -7.98 9.61 8.26
C THR A 202 -7.49 9.80 9.71
N LEU A 203 -7.38 11.06 10.14
CA LEU A 203 -7.05 11.45 11.52
C LEU A 203 -8.29 11.81 12.33
N THR A 204 -9.47 11.42 11.87
CA THR A 204 -10.75 11.58 12.55
C THR A 204 -11.27 10.22 13.05
N PRO A 205 -12.29 10.18 13.92
CA PRO A 205 -12.88 8.92 14.40
C PRO A 205 -13.35 7.96 13.30
N VAL A 206 -13.56 8.44 12.05
CA VAL A 206 -13.87 7.58 10.90
C VAL A 206 -12.81 6.50 10.71
N ASN A 207 -11.56 6.75 11.10
CA ASN A 207 -10.50 5.74 11.06
C ASN A 207 -10.85 4.49 11.89
N ASP A 208 -11.46 4.67 13.06
CA ASP A 208 -11.82 3.56 13.95
C ASP A 208 -12.96 2.71 13.37
N TYR A 209 -13.84 3.33 12.60
CA TYR A 209 -14.87 2.60 11.88
C TYR A 209 -14.30 1.79 10.70
N VAL A 210 -13.49 2.46 9.85
CA VAL A 210 -12.98 1.81 8.62
C VAL A 210 -11.88 0.80 8.89
N ARG A 211 -11.10 0.97 9.96
CA ARG A 211 -10.00 0.08 10.39
C ARG A 211 -10.32 -0.72 11.66
N TRP A 212 -11.59 -1.06 11.83
CA TRP A 212 -12.08 -1.76 13.03
C TRP A 212 -11.28 -3.04 13.38
N PRO A 213 -11.05 -3.30 14.70
CA PRO A 213 -11.19 -2.37 15.79
C PRO A 213 -9.89 -1.58 15.95
N SER A 214 -9.95 -0.29 15.77
CA SER A 214 -8.84 0.60 16.11
C SER A 214 -9.30 1.61 17.16
N ASP A 215 -8.34 2.26 17.79
CA ASP A 215 -8.53 3.32 18.75
C ASP A 215 -7.63 4.48 18.30
N LEU A 216 -8.22 5.51 17.72
CA LEU A 216 -7.49 6.61 17.11
C LEU A 216 -6.48 7.28 18.06
N PRO A 217 -6.78 7.52 19.36
CA PRO A 217 -5.79 7.99 20.32
C PRO A 217 -4.53 7.12 20.41
N GLU A 218 -4.68 5.79 20.52
CA GLU A 218 -3.52 4.87 20.54
C GLU A 218 -2.83 4.78 19.19
N VAL A 219 -3.58 4.79 18.09
CA VAL A 219 -3.03 4.87 16.72
C VAL A 219 -2.15 6.11 16.56
N ASN A 220 -2.64 7.28 16.98
CA ASN A 220 -1.89 8.54 16.91
C ASN A 220 -0.64 8.52 17.81
N LYS A 221 -0.71 7.92 18.97
CA LYS A 221 0.45 7.74 19.84
C LYS A 221 1.53 6.88 19.16
N ILE A 222 1.16 5.71 18.63
CA ILE A 222 2.07 4.82 17.92
C ILE A 222 2.62 5.48 16.66
N LEU A 223 1.79 6.21 15.90
CA LEU A 223 2.21 6.99 14.74
C LEU A 223 3.33 7.98 15.09
N ASN A 224 3.16 8.75 16.16
CA ASN A 224 4.16 9.71 16.62
C ASN A 224 5.45 9.03 17.12
N GLN A 225 5.34 7.85 17.74
CA GLN A 225 6.51 7.05 18.12
C GLN A 225 7.30 6.60 16.87
N TRP A 226 6.61 6.12 15.82
CA TRP A 226 7.25 5.75 14.55
C TRP A 226 7.89 6.94 13.83
N ILE A 227 7.24 8.12 13.84
CA ILE A 227 7.83 9.35 13.27
C ILE A 227 9.14 9.69 13.98
N SER A 228 9.13 9.69 15.32
CA SER A 228 10.32 9.99 16.12
C SER A 228 11.43 8.98 15.89
N LEU A 229 11.09 7.68 15.90
CA LEU A 229 12.06 6.61 15.67
C LEU A 229 12.65 6.67 14.26
N SER A 230 11.81 6.88 13.25
CA SER A 230 12.26 6.99 11.86
C SER A 230 13.20 8.17 11.64
N LYS A 231 12.89 9.33 12.23
CA LYS A 231 13.77 10.51 12.19
C LYS A 231 15.12 10.23 12.86
N ASN A 232 15.13 9.56 14.02
CA ASN A 232 16.35 9.27 14.79
C ASN A 232 17.28 8.28 14.07
N HIS A 233 16.72 7.31 13.33
CA HIS A 233 17.48 6.30 12.59
C HIS A 233 17.68 6.62 11.11
N GLY A 234 17.13 7.72 10.60
CA GLY A 234 17.14 8.03 9.17
C GLY A 234 16.31 7.04 8.33
N TRP A 235 15.33 6.38 8.93
CA TRP A 235 14.45 5.45 8.24
C TRP A 235 13.47 6.18 7.33
N LEU A 236 13.08 5.55 6.24
CA LEU A 236 12.05 6.10 5.36
C LEU A 236 10.67 5.70 5.87
N MET A 237 9.82 6.68 6.06
CA MET A 237 8.45 6.47 6.51
C MET A 237 7.47 7.13 5.53
N GLN A 238 6.39 6.43 5.24
CA GLN A 238 5.31 6.94 4.39
C GLN A 238 3.94 6.56 4.94
N LEU A 239 2.97 7.43 4.76
CA LEU A 239 1.57 7.13 5.06
C LEU A 239 0.98 6.31 3.91
N ARG A 240 0.31 5.20 4.23
CA ARG A 240 -0.43 4.39 3.27
C ARG A 240 -1.92 4.62 3.49
N VAL A 241 -2.53 5.29 2.54
CA VAL A 241 -3.93 5.73 2.61
C VAL A 241 -4.72 5.03 1.53
N THR A 242 -5.89 4.51 1.88
CA THR A 242 -6.84 3.93 0.93
C THR A 242 -8.14 4.74 0.97
N PRO A 243 -8.24 5.83 0.21
CA PRO A 243 -9.45 6.63 0.19
C PRO A 243 -10.64 5.82 -0.32
N THR A 244 -11.68 5.80 0.50
CA THR A 244 -12.98 5.17 0.20
C THR A 244 -14.06 6.24 0.16
N CYS A 245 -15.28 5.89 -0.25
CA CYS A 245 -16.41 6.79 -0.14
C CYS A 245 -16.69 7.24 1.31
N LEU A 246 -16.20 6.50 2.31
CA LEU A 246 -16.36 6.85 3.73
C LEU A 246 -15.26 7.81 4.25
N THR A 247 -14.10 7.87 3.61
CA THR A 247 -12.93 8.60 4.13
C THR A 247 -12.48 9.76 3.23
N ILE A 248 -12.91 9.80 1.97
CA ILE A 248 -12.43 10.79 0.99
C ILE A 248 -12.67 12.25 1.40
N HIS A 249 -13.70 12.51 2.19
CA HIS A 249 -14.00 13.87 2.69
C HIS A 249 -12.96 14.40 3.68
N ASP A 250 -12.17 13.50 4.31
CA ASP A 250 -11.11 13.82 5.26
C ASP A 250 -9.70 13.80 4.63
N LEU A 251 -9.59 13.61 3.34
CA LEU A 251 -8.29 13.41 2.68
C LEU A 251 -7.31 14.56 2.94
N THR A 252 -7.82 15.80 3.00
CA THR A 252 -6.98 16.97 3.27
C THR A 252 -6.36 16.97 4.66
N THR A 253 -7.00 16.37 5.66
CA THR A 253 -6.43 16.27 7.02
C THR A 253 -5.18 15.39 7.04
N ILE A 254 -5.16 14.33 6.25
CA ILE A 254 -3.97 13.49 6.05
C ILE A 254 -2.88 14.25 5.32
N TYR A 255 -3.24 15.04 4.31
CA TYR A 255 -2.26 15.83 3.57
C TYR A 255 -1.65 16.95 4.41
N ASP A 256 -2.43 17.64 5.24
CA ASP A 256 -1.91 18.62 6.20
C ASP A 256 -0.92 17.98 7.17
N PHE A 257 -1.28 16.84 7.75
CA PHE A 257 -0.41 16.11 8.64
C PHE A 257 0.89 15.64 7.94
N ALA A 258 0.77 15.13 6.72
CA ALA A 258 1.92 14.70 5.93
C ALA A 258 2.82 15.88 5.55
N TRP A 259 2.24 17.02 5.18
CA TRP A 259 2.93 18.26 4.89
C TRP A 259 3.75 18.76 6.06
N ASP A 260 3.14 18.86 7.24
CA ASP A 260 3.78 19.35 8.47
C ASP A 260 4.91 18.42 8.93
N ASN A 261 4.74 17.11 8.77
CA ASN A 261 5.71 16.12 9.20
C ASN A 261 6.73 15.72 8.11
N LYS A 262 6.62 16.28 6.89
CA LYS A 262 7.44 15.95 5.72
C LYS A 262 7.40 14.46 5.38
N LEU A 263 6.20 13.88 5.43
CA LEU A 263 5.95 12.48 5.11
C LEU A 263 5.35 12.35 3.72
N SER A 264 5.82 11.38 2.96
CA SER A 264 5.15 11.01 1.71
C SER A 264 3.85 10.26 2.00
N VAL A 265 2.87 10.44 1.14
CA VAL A 265 1.62 9.69 1.13
C VAL A 265 1.61 8.76 -0.07
N GLU A 266 1.39 7.47 0.17
CA GLU A 266 1.12 6.50 -0.88
C GLU A 266 -0.39 6.25 -0.93
N SER A 267 -1.10 7.11 -1.66
CA SER A 267 -2.53 6.98 -1.94
C SER A 267 -2.77 6.50 -3.38
N CYS A 268 -1.75 5.97 -4.02
CA CYS A 268 -1.74 5.66 -5.45
C CYS A 268 -2.64 4.49 -5.86
N ASN A 269 -3.26 3.82 -4.91
CA ASN A 269 -4.19 2.74 -5.21
C ASN A 269 -5.62 3.23 -5.03
N PHE A 270 -6.24 3.71 -6.12
CA PHE A 270 -7.69 3.76 -6.16
C PHE A 270 -8.23 2.38 -5.80
N LEU A 271 -9.15 2.34 -4.83
CA LEU A 271 -9.73 1.09 -4.39
C LEU A 271 -10.32 0.32 -5.58
N GLN A 272 -9.83 -0.89 -5.83
CA GLN A 272 -10.34 -1.74 -6.90
C GLN A 272 -11.49 -2.61 -6.42
N ASP A 273 -11.34 -3.21 -5.26
CA ASP A 273 -12.31 -4.10 -4.63
C ASP A 273 -12.28 -3.89 -3.10
N PRO A 274 -13.43 -3.83 -2.44
CA PRO A 274 -14.80 -3.96 -3.00
C PRO A 274 -15.27 -2.68 -3.72
N GLU A 275 -15.84 -2.85 -4.91
CA GLU A 275 -16.23 -1.73 -5.79
C GLU A 275 -17.24 -0.78 -5.16
N PHE A 276 -18.14 -1.29 -4.30
CA PHE A 276 -19.14 -0.46 -3.62
C PHE A 276 -18.56 0.47 -2.53
N LEU A 277 -17.28 0.38 -2.22
CA LEU A 277 -16.57 1.32 -1.35
C LEU A 277 -15.77 2.38 -2.11
N ARG A 278 -15.75 2.33 -3.44
CA ARG A 278 -15.06 3.34 -4.25
C ARG A 278 -15.67 4.73 -4.05
N ILE A 279 -14.85 5.75 -4.19
CA ILE A 279 -15.28 7.16 -3.98
C ILE A 279 -16.40 7.59 -4.93
N ASN A 280 -16.47 7.00 -6.12
CA ASN A 280 -17.46 7.31 -7.14
C ASN A 280 -18.85 6.75 -6.86
N VAL A 281 -19.01 5.97 -5.80
CA VAL A 281 -20.31 5.52 -5.29
C VAL A 281 -21.09 6.66 -4.64
N LEU A 282 -20.41 7.71 -4.16
CA LEU A 282 -21.06 8.92 -3.67
C LEU A 282 -21.80 9.66 -4.80
N PRO A 283 -22.97 10.27 -4.52
CA PRO A 283 -23.66 11.09 -5.48
C PRO A 283 -22.78 12.18 -6.08
N LYS A 284 -22.98 12.50 -7.35
CA LYS A 284 -22.16 13.50 -8.08
C LYS A 284 -22.07 14.83 -7.34
N GLN A 285 -23.16 15.32 -6.76
CA GLN A 285 -23.17 16.57 -6.00
C GLN A 285 -22.21 16.50 -4.80
N GLN A 286 -22.23 15.38 -4.05
CA GLN A 286 -21.33 15.17 -2.91
C GLN A 286 -19.88 15.11 -3.34
N ARG A 287 -19.59 14.39 -4.45
CA ARG A 287 -18.24 14.31 -5.02
C ARG A 287 -17.69 15.69 -5.41
N LEU A 288 -18.53 16.54 -6.00
CA LEU A 288 -18.12 17.91 -6.39
C LEU A 288 -17.86 18.82 -5.17
N GLN A 289 -18.62 18.67 -4.09
CA GLN A 289 -18.36 19.40 -2.84
C GLN A 289 -17.01 19.01 -2.22
N ILE A 290 -16.72 17.70 -2.17
CA ILE A 290 -15.43 17.20 -1.68
C ILE A 290 -14.29 17.69 -2.57
N CYS A 291 -14.45 17.60 -3.90
CA CYS A 291 -13.48 18.12 -4.88
C CYS A 291 -13.20 19.61 -4.66
N GLN A 292 -14.21 20.42 -4.37
CA GLN A 292 -14.03 21.85 -4.08
C GLN A 292 -13.15 22.07 -2.85
N GLY A 293 -13.36 21.31 -1.76
CA GLY A 293 -12.51 21.38 -0.58
C GLY A 293 -11.05 20.99 -0.87
N ILE A 294 -10.85 19.93 -1.66
CA ILE A 294 -9.50 19.53 -2.07
C ILE A 294 -8.84 20.59 -2.97
N LYS A 295 -9.58 21.23 -3.89
CA LYS A 295 -9.07 22.35 -4.72
C LYS A 295 -8.64 23.53 -3.87
N GLN A 296 -9.42 23.90 -2.85
CA GLN A 296 -9.05 24.95 -1.89
C GLN A 296 -7.75 24.59 -1.15
N TRP A 297 -7.58 23.34 -0.77
CA TRP A 297 -6.35 22.85 -0.16
C TRP A 297 -5.16 22.99 -1.13
N ILE A 298 -5.32 22.59 -2.40
CA ILE A 298 -4.30 22.72 -3.44
C ILE A 298 -3.89 24.19 -3.61
N ASP A 299 -4.87 25.10 -3.70
CA ASP A 299 -4.63 26.54 -3.88
C ASP A 299 -3.86 27.15 -2.70
N ALA A 300 -4.09 26.65 -1.47
CA ALA A 300 -3.39 27.08 -0.27
C ALA A 300 -1.95 26.53 -0.17
N HIS A 301 -1.64 25.44 -0.87
CA HIS A 301 -0.36 24.72 -0.83
C HIS A 301 0.38 24.81 -2.17
N THR A 302 0.48 25.99 -2.74
CA THR A 302 1.19 26.20 -4.01
C THR A 302 2.68 25.94 -3.87
N VAL A 303 3.22 25.12 -4.76
CA VAL A 303 4.65 24.81 -4.85
C VAL A 303 5.23 25.38 -6.15
N GLU A 304 6.26 26.21 -6.06
CA GLU A 304 6.88 26.90 -7.22
C GLU A 304 7.70 25.98 -8.15
N SER A 305 7.41 24.70 -8.26
CA SER A 305 8.21 23.80 -9.09
C SER A 305 7.41 23.05 -10.14
N THR A 306 7.87 23.13 -11.39
CA THR A 306 7.34 22.43 -12.57
C THR A 306 8.09 21.13 -12.90
N ALA A 307 9.01 20.68 -12.04
CA ALA A 307 9.79 19.46 -12.28
C ALA A 307 8.92 18.20 -12.15
N GLN A 308 8.98 17.30 -13.11
CA GLN A 308 8.37 15.97 -12.99
C GLN A 308 9.02 15.20 -11.85
N ILE A 309 8.21 14.75 -10.89
CA ILE A 309 8.68 14.02 -9.72
C ILE A 309 9.11 12.61 -10.14
N ILE A 310 10.41 12.39 -10.14
CA ILE A 310 11.00 11.10 -10.51
C ILE A 310 11.40 10.27 -9.28
N ASN A 311 11.57 10.90 -8.10
CA ASN A 311 12.04 10.22 -6.90
C ASN A 311 11.35 10.73 -5.63
N THR A 312 10.49 9.92 -5.04
CA THR A 312 9.71 10.23 -3.82
C THR A 312 10.54 10.27 -2.53
N ARG A 313 11.86 10.23 -2.62
CA ARG A 313 12.80 10.17 -1.47
C ARG A 313 13.43 11.52 -1.11
N ASP A 314 13.23 12.54 -1.92
CA ASP A 314 13.74 13.88 -1.64
C ASP A 314 12.67 14.67 -0.85
N PRO A 315 13.00 15.22 0.33
CA PRO A 315 12.06 16.02 1.14
C PRO A 315 11.44 17.21 0.38
N GLY A 316 12.17 17.83 -0.55
CA GLY A 316 11.65 18.90 -1.40
C GLY A 316 10.61 18.44 -2.43
N ILE A 317 10.48 17.13 -2.64
CA ILE A 317 9.57 16.51 -3.60
C ILE A 317 8.26 16.05 -2.93
N VAL A 318 8.26 15.84 -1.61
CA VAL A 318 7.08 15.36 -0.86
C VAL A 318 5.90 16.30 -1.06
N GLU A 319 6.13 17.60 -0.94
CA GLU A 319 5.09 18.64 -1.05
C GLU A 319 4.45 18.65 -2.44
N GLN A 320 5.27 18.57 -3.50
CA GLN A 320 4.76 18.47 -4.87
C GLN A 320 3.96 17.20 -5.12
N GLN A 321 4.42 16.08 -4.54
CA GLN A 321 3.72 14.81 -4.65
C GLN A 321 2.33 14.88 -4.00
N LEU A 322 2.19 15.52 -2.83
CA LEU A 322 0.91 15.69 -2.15
C LEU A 322 -0.07 16.51 -3.00
N VAL A 323 0.40 17.62 -3.59
CA VAL A 323 -0.42 18.45 -4.48
C VAL A 323 -0.85 17.69 -5.75
N GLN A 324 0.06 16.94 -6.36
CA GLN A 324 -0.27 16.12 -7.55
C GLN A 324 -1.24 15.00 -7.23
N ASP A 325 -1.09 14.37 -6.06
CA ASP A 325 -1.98 13.32 -5.61
C ASP A 325 -3.39 13.89 -5.33
N ALA A 326 -3.47 15.01 -4.63
CA ALA A 326 -4.71 15.75 -4.41
C ALA A 326 -5.42 16.11 -5.75
N ALA A 327 -4.67 16.59 -6.73
CA ALA A 327 -5.20 16.89 -8.06
C ALA A 327 -5.73 15.63 -8.79
N SER A 328 -5.08 14.49 -8.58
CA SER A 328 -5.54 13.20 -9.15
C SER A 328 -6.89 12.78 -8.55
N TYR A 329 -7.10 12.96 -7.25
CA TYR A 329 -8.39 12.70 -6.60
C TYR A 329 -9.47 13.70 -7.03
N CYS A 330 -9.13 15.00 -7.22
CA CYS A 330 -10.07 15.96 -7.81
C CYS A 330 -10.54 15.50 -9.19
N ASN A 331 -9.60 15.06 -10.04
CA ASN A 331 -9.94 14.56 -11.37
C ASN A 331 -10.86 13.34 -11.31
N LEU A 332 -10.60 12.39 -10.40
CA LEU A 332 -11.45 11.21 -10.23
C LEU A 332 -12.85 11.56 -9.69
N LEU A 333 -12.96 12.48 -8.73
CA LEU A 333 -14.22 12.93 -8.16
C LEU A 333 -15.08 13.69 -9.20
N GLU A 334 -14.44 14.49 -10.06
CA GLU A 334 -15.11 15.35 -11.04
C GLU A 334 -15.50 14.58 -12.33
N PHE A 335 -14.57 13.77 -12.86
CA PHE A 335 -14.69 13.14 -14.18
C PHE A 335 -14.75 11.61 -14.15
N GLY A 336 -14.58 10.98 -12.97
CA GLY A 336 -14.67 9.53 -12.85
C GLY A 336 -16.08 9.01 -13.15
N GLU A 337 -16.14 7.75 -13.58
CA GLU A 337 -17.40 7.05 -13.86
C GLU A 337 -18.34 7.12 -12.66
N ASP A 338 -19.64 7.29 -12.92
CA ASP A 338 -20.66 7.32 -11.87
C ASP A 338 -21.03 5.90 -11.44
N GLU A 339 -20.65 5.54 -10.22
CA GLU A 339 -20.94 4.22 -9.62
C GLU A 339 -22.01 4.30 -8.54
N HIS A 340 -22.82 5.38 -8.51
CA HIS A 340 -23.88 5.59 -7.50
C HIS A 340 -24.90 4.43 -7.41
N HIS A 341 -25.09 3.71 -8.49
CA HIS A 341 -25.94 2.51 -8.52
C HIS A 341 -25.50 1.41 -7.53
N ARG A 342 -24.26 1.46 -7.04
CA ARG A 342 -23.73 0.51 -6.04
C ARG A 342 -24.03 0.91 -4.59
N LEU A 343 -24.59 2.09 -4.36
CA LEU A 343 -24.88 2.58 -3.00
C LEU A 343 -25.81 1.63 -2.18
N PRO A 344 -26.85 1.02 -2.75
CA PRO A 344 -27.62 0.03 -2.00
C PRO A 344 -26.81 -1.19 -1.55
N GLN A 345 -25.84 -1.63 -2.36
CA GLN A 345 -24.94 -2.73 -2.00
C GLN A 345 -24.03 -2.33 -0.84
N LEU A 346 -23.47 -1.10 -0.87
CA LEU A 346 -22.72 -0.55 0.25
C LEU A 346 -23.52 -0.56 1.54
N VAL A 347 -24.75 -0.02 1.51
CA VAL A 347 -25.63 0.04 2.68
C VAL A 347 -25.91 -1.36 3.26
N GLN A 348 -26.20 -2.34 2.40
CA GLN A 348 -26.41 -3.72 2.85
C GLN A 348 -25.16 -4.32 3.50
N TYR A 349 -24.00 -4.06 2.94
CA TYR A 349 -22.72 -4.51 3.48
C TYR A 349 -22.44 -3.89 4.85
N LEU A 350 -22.59 -2.57 4.98
CA LEU A 350 -22.39 -1.86 6.25
C LEU A 350 -23.33 -2.37 7.34
N LYS A 351 -24.62 -2.55 7.05
CA LYS A 351 -25.58 -3.13 8.01
C LYS A 351 -25.16 -4.51 8.53
N LYS A 352 -24.60 -5.37 7.67
CA LYS A 352 -24.09 -6.69 8.11
C LYS A 352 -22.89 -6.54 9.05
N LEU A 353 -21.96 -5.63 8.76
CA LEU A 353 -20.82 -5.36 9.62
C LEU A 353 -21.26 -4.75 10.96
N GLU A 354 -22.16 -3.80 10.96
CA GLU A 354 -22.67 -3.12 12.15
C GLU A 354 -23.38 -4.09 13.10
N ALA A 355 -24.20 -4.99 12.55
CA ALA A 355 -24.83 -6.05 13.35
C ALA A 355 -23.78 -6.97 14.02
N SER A 356 -22.60 -7.11 13.42
CA SER A 356 -21.48 -7.89 13.95
C SER A 356 -20.63 -7.13 14.96
N ARG A 357 -20.47 -5.81 14.80
CA ARG A 357 -19.51 -4.95 15.49
C ARG A 357 -20.13 -4.06 16.57
N SER A 358 -21.45 -3.95 16.60
CA SER A 358 -22.20 -3.07 17.52
C SER A 358 -21.79 -1.59 17.39
N ASN A 359 -21.50 -1.14 16.19
CA ASN A 359 -21.22 0.25 15.84
C ASN A 359 -22.12 0.70 14.68
N CYS A 360 -22.26 1.99 14.46
CA CYS A 360 -23.11 2.57 13.42
C CYS A 360 -22.28 3.53 12.56
N VAL A 361 -22.31 3.39 11.25
CA VAL A 361 -21.55 4.26 10.33
C VAL A 361 -21.97 5.72 10.45
N LEU A 362 -23.24 5.99 10.77
CA LEU A 362 -23.75 7.36 10.90
C LEU A 362 -23.22 8.09 12.15
N ASP A 363 -22.69 7.37 13.15
CA ASP A 363 -21.98 7.99 14.27
C ASP A 363 -20.64 8.60 13.83
N TYR A 364 -20.10 8.12 12.72
CA TYR A 364 -18.78 8.51 12.18
C TYR A 364 -18.89 9.44 10.97
N VAL A 365 -19.91 9.24 10.11
CA VAL A 365 -20.13 10.05 8.91
C VAL A 365 -21.59 10.57 8.84
N PRO A 366 -22.03 11.38 9.84
CA PRO A 366 -23.42 11.85 9.92
C PRO A 366 -23.84 12.68 8.69
N GLN A 367 -22.90 13.32 8.00
CA GLN A 367 -23.14 14.07 6.78
C GLN A 367 -23.67 13.21 5.61
N TYR A 368 -23.55 11.88 5.69
CA TYR A 368 -24.05 10.96 4.69
C TYR A 368 -25.42 10.34 5.05
N GLU A 369 -26.03 10.75 6.15
CA GLU A 369 -27.31 10.17 6.62
C GLU A 369 -28.40 10.19 5.54
N SER A 370 -28.62 11.33 4.89
CA SER A 370 -29.64 11.44 3.82
C SER A 370 -29.32 10.54 2.61
N ILE A 371 -28.04 10.41 2.27
CA ILE A 371 -27.55 9.57 1.18
C ILE A 371 -27.83 8.09 1.50
N PHE A 372 -27.43 7.63 2.68
CA PHE A 372 -27.60 6.22 3.07
C PHE A 372 -29.05 5.85 3.30
N ARG A 373 -29.86 6.73 3.91
CA ARG A 373 -31.32 6.51 4.06
C ARG A 373 -32.03 6.40 2.71
N SER A 374 -31.64 7.18 1.69
CA SER A 374 -32.19 7.07 0.35
C SER A 374 -31.91 5.72 -0.33
N ALA A 375 -30.86 5.03 0.11
CA ALA A 375 -30.43 3.71 -0.38
C ALA A 375 -30.89 2.54 0.52
N GLY A 376 -31.78 2.82 1.50
CA GLY A 376 -32.36 1.79 2.35
C GLY A 376 -31.62 1.52 3.66
N TYR A 377 -30.79 2.49 4.14
CA TYR A 377 -30.17 2.43 5.46
C TYR A 377 -31.21 2.55 6.58
#